data_b27afca9a7b976e9ce3ae4c67e6157c4
#
_entry.id   b27afca9a7b976e9ce3ae4c67e6157c4
#
_cell.length_a   1.000
_cell.length_b   1.000
_cell.length_c   1.000
_cell.angle_alpha   90.00
_cell.angle_beta   90.00
_cell.angle_gamma   90.00
#
_symmetry.space_group_name_H-M   'P 1'
#
loop_
_entity.id
_entity.type
_entity.pdbx_description
1 polymer ?
#
loop_
_entity_poly.entity_id
_entity_poly.type
_entity_poly.pdbx_seq_one_letter_code
_entity_poly.pdbx_strand_id
1 'polypeptide(L)'
;MGHATMENRHGLAVAGMVTHANGTAERQASEIMLKAKSKAGGRRITVGEDKAYDTTDHVANLRAINVTPHVTQNNGITKTGKTRKSAIDERTTRHPGYGISQSRRAMTECIFGWGKQHGTMRKTKHRGIARVAADFMLNLIAYNLIRIPKLMAA
;
A
#
# COMPACT_ATOMS: atom_id res chain seq x y z
N MET A 1 -2.73 0.39 -13.83
CA MET A 1 -3.12 0.01 -12.46
C MET A 1 -2.72 1.13 -11.52
N GLY A 2 -3.62 1.60 -10.64
CA GLY A 2 -3.34 2.65 -9.65
C GLY A 2 -2.91 2.03 -8.33
N HIS A 3 -1.87 2.62 -7.71
CA HIS A 3 -1.32 2.20 -6.42
C HIS A 3 -1.32 3.39 -5.47
N ALA A 4 -1.73 3.18 -4.22
CA ALA A 4 -1.75 4.21 -3.21
C ALA A 4 -1.14 3.70 -1.90
N THR A 5 -0.38 4.55 -1.24
CA THR A 5 0.07 4.34 0.13
C THR A 5 -0.69 5.29 1.04
N MET A 6 -1.23 4.76 2.12
CA MET A 6 -1.98 5.50 3.13
C MET A 6 -1.22 5.46 4.46
N GLU A 7 -1.17 6.56 5.18
CA GLU A 7 -0.76 6.51 6.58
C GLU A 7 -1.90 5.93 7.44
N ASN A 8 -1.57 5.12 8.44
CA ASN A 8 -2.54 4.30 9.15
C ASN A 8 -3.18 4.97 10.38
N ARG A 9 -2.78 6.19 10.74
CA ARG A 9 -3.32 6.91 11.90
C ARG A 9 -4.61 7.65 11.56
N HIS A 10 -4.60 8.41 10.48
CA HIS A 10 -5.70 9.27 10.06
C HIS A 10 -6.33 8.83 8.74
N GLY A 11 -5.68 7.90 8.03
CA GLY A 11 -6.14 7.38 6.75
C GLY A 11 -5.98 8.37 5.60
N LEU A 12 -4.90 9.15 5.59
CA LEU A 12 -4.57 10.06 4.50
C LEU A 12 -3.70 9.37 3.45
N ALA A 13 -3.95 9.66 2.18
CA ALA A 13 -3.10 9.23 1.09
C ALA A 13 -1.78 9.99 1.16
N VAL A 14 -0.64 9.28 1.22
CA VAL A 14 0.69 9.89 1.34
C VAL A 14 1.58 9.68 0.12
N ALA A 15 1.23 8.73 -0.73
CA ALA A 15 1.85 8.52 -2.03
C ALA A 15 0.88 7.81 -2.96
N GLY A 16 1.07 8.01 -4.26
CA GLY A 16 0.35 7.30 -5.30
C GLY A 16 1.15 7.24 -6.59
N MET A 17 0.90 6.22 -7.37
CA MET A 17 1.47 6.08 -8.71
C MET A 17 0.60 5.20 -9.59
N VAL A 18 0.83 5.27 -10.90
CA VAL A 18 0.15 4.42 -11.88
C VAL A 18 1.20 3.65 -12.67
N THR A 19 0.96 2.37 -12.87
CA THR A 19 1.81 1.48 -13.68
C THR A 19 0.99 0.76 -14.75
N HIS A 20 1.66 0.15 -15.72
CA HIS A 20 1.06 -0.90 -16.52
C HIS A 20 0.75 -2.12 -15.63
N ALA A 21 -0.33 -2.83 -15.92
CA ALA A 21 -0.71 -4.03 -15.19
C ALA A 21 0.22 -5.19 -15.56
N ASN A 22 0.89 -5.77 -14.54
CA ASN A 22 1.63 -7.02 -14.65
C ASN A 22 1.64 -7.72 -13.29
N GLY A 23 2.11 -8.96 -13.23
CA GLY A 23 2.09 -9.79 -12.01
C GLY A 23 2.99 -9.30 -10.86
N THR A 24 3.87 -8.32 -11.09
CA THR A 24 4.81 -7.78 -10.09
C THR A 24 4.61 -6.29 -9.82
N ALA A 25 3.75 -5.61 -10.61
CA ALA A 25 3.57 -4.16 -10.57
C ALA A 25 3.22 -3.63 -9.18
N GLU A 26 2.39 -4.34 -8.43
CA GLU A 26 1.96 -3.92 -7.08
C GLU A 26 3.14 -3.87 -6.11
N ARG A 27 3.95 -4.93 -6.07
CA ARG A 27 5.14 -4.99 -5.21
C ARG A 27 6.19 -3.95 -5.60
N GLN A 28 6.47 -3.81 -6.89
CA GLN A 28 7.40 -2.80 -7.40
C GLN A 28 6.94 -1.37 -7.07
N ALA A 29 5.66 -1.07 -7.24
CA ALA A 29 5.08 0.22 -6.90
C ALA A 29 5.19 0.51 -5.39
N SER A 30 4.90 -0.47 -4.54
CA SER A 30 5.07 -0.37 -3.09
C SER A 30 6.52 -0.04 -2.73
N GLU A 31 7.49 -0.79 -3.25
CA GLU A 31 8.92 -0.57 -2.99
C GLU A 31 9.37 0.84 -3.40
N ILE A 32 8.95 1.33 -4.58
CA ILE A 32 9.28 2.67 -5.06
C ILE A 32 8.72 3.75 -4.14
N MET A 33 7.44 3.67 -3.79
CA MET A 33 6.78 4.65 -2.93
C MET A 33 7.37 4.65 -1.52
N LEU A 34 7.63 3.47 -0.95
CA LEU A 34 8.18 3.33 0.40
C LEU A 34 9.65 3.75 0.49
N LYS A 35 10.45 3.49 -0.56
CA LYS A 35 11.83 3.97 -0.64
C LYS A 35 11.90 5.49 -0.62
N ALA A 36 11.03 6.17 -1.35
CA ALA A 36 10.94 7.63 -1.33
C ALA A 36 10.56 8.16 0.07
N LYS A 37 9.60 7.52 0.75
CA LYS A 37 9.14 7.90 2.09
C LYS A 37 10.19 7.62 3.17
N SER A 38 10.84 6.46 3.16
CA SER A 38 11.89 6.09 4.10
C SER A 38 13.07 7.04 3.99
N LYS A 39 13.51 7.36 2.76
CA LYS A 39 14.61 8.29 2.51
C LYS A 39 14.29 9.72 3.00
N ALA A 40 13.09 10.21 2.72
CA ALA A 40 12.68 11.56 3.11
C ALA A 40 12.53 11.72 4.64
N GLY A 41 12.09 10.67 5.33
CA GLY A 41 11.83 10.72 6.77
C GLY A 41 13.05 10.44 7.66
N GLY A 42 14.13 9.88 7.14
CA GLY A 42 15.35 9.52 7.91
C GLY A 42 15.12 8.47 9.02
N ARG A 43 13.89 8.03 9.23
CA ARG A 43 13.48 7.07 10.27
C ARG A 43 12.96 5.79 9.67
N ARG A 44 13.11 4.70 10.44
CA ARG A 44 12.46 3.42 10.09
C ARG A 44 10.94 3.60 10.06
N ILE A 45 10.31 3.18 8.99
CA ILE A 45 8.86 3.15 8.85
C ILE A 45 8.36 1.72 8.80
N THR A 46 7.07 1.52 9.04
CA THR A 46 6.41 0.22 8.99
C THR A 46 5.35 0.25 7.90
N VAL A 47 5.23 -0.81 7.13
CA VAL A 47 4.18 -0.96 6.10
C VAL A 47 3.31 -2.17 6.40
N GLY A 48 1.98 -2.01 6.36
CA GLY A 48 0.99 -3.09 6.40
C GLY A 48 0.56 -3.46 4.98
N GLU A 49 0.77 -4.72 4.59
CA GLU A 49 0.43 -5.23 3.26
C GLU A 49 -0.27 -6.58 3.35
N ASP A 50 -0.97 -6.97 2.28
CA ASP A 50 -1.69 -8.23 2.25
C ASP A 50 -0.78 -9.43 1.93
N LYS A 51 -1.36 -10.65 1.97
CA LYS A 51 -0.63 -11.89 1.73
C LYS A 51 -0.04 -12.04 0.32
N ALA A 52 -0.49 -11.26 -0.67
CA ALA A 52 0.07 -11.29 -2.03
C ALA A 52 1.48 -10.67 -2.08
N TYR A 53 1.81 -9.85 -1.08
CA TYR A 53 3.13 -9.24 -0.91
C TYR A 53 4.11 -10.12 -0.14
N ASP A 54 3.68 -11.26 0.42
CA ASP A 54 4.54 -12.18 1.18
C ASP A 54 5.40 -13.03 0.23
N THR A 55 6.45 -12.40 -0.28
CA THR A 55 7.51 -13.03 -1.07
C THR A 55 8.87 -12.71 -0.46
N THR A 56 9.80 -13.65 -0.56
CA THR A 56 11.17 -13.50 -0.01
C THR A 56 11.83 -12.21 -0.49
N ASP A 57 11.76 -11.96 -1.80
CA ASP A 57 12.41 -10.81 -2.42
C ASP A 57 11.79 -9.49 -1.95
N HIS A 58 10.46 -9.39 -1.95
CA HIS A 58 9.78 -8.18 -1.51
C HIS A 58 10.08 -7.84 -0.05
N VAL A 59 10.00 -8.83 0.84
CA VAL A 59 10.32 -8.66 2.26
C VAL A 59 11.77 -8.25 2.47
N ALA A 60 12.72 -8.84 1.71
CA ALA A 60 14.13 -8.46 1.75
C ALA A 60 14.36 -7.03 1.24
N ASN A 61 13.73 -6.65 0.12
CA ASN A 61 13.81 -5.31 -0.46
C ASN A 61 13.28 -4.24 0.50
N LEU A 62 12.14 -4.47 1.17
CA LEU A 62 11.62 -3.56 2.18
C LEU A 62 12.59 -3.36 3.34
N ARG A 63 13.16 -4.43 3.86
CA ARG A 63 14.16 -4.37 4.95
C ARG A 63 15.40 -3.59 4.51
N ALA A 64 15.87 -3.77 3.27
CA ALA A 64 17.03 -3.07 2.72
C ALA A 64 16.84 -1.55 2.61
N ILE A 65 15.60 -1.09 2.44
CA ILE A 65 15.25 0.35 2.40
C ILE A 65 14.78 0.89 3.75
N ASN A 66 15.12 0.22 4.85
CA ASN A 66 14.77 0.61 6.23
C ASN A 66 13.25 0.64 6.51
N VAL A 67 12.49 -0.27 5.88
CA VAL A 67 11.06 -0.46 6.10
C VAL A 67 10.82 -1.78 6.82
N THR A 68 10.03 -1.76 7.91
CA THR A 68 9.60 -2.98 8.61
C THR A 68 8.36 -3.54 7.93
N PRO A 69 8.44 -4.75 7.33
CA PRO A 69 7.32 -5.35 6.62
C PRO A 69 6.32 -6.01 7.59
N HIS A 70 5.15 -5.42 7.78
CA HIS A 70 4.02 -6.05 8.42
C HIS A 70 3.09 -6.65 7.36
N VAL A 71 3.63 -7.58 6.59
CA VAL A 71 2.90 -8.30 5.54
C VAL A 71 2.12 -9.46 6.16
N THR A 72 0.90 -9.70 5.71
CA THR A 72 0.11 -10.86 6.15
C THR A 72 0.80 -12.15 5.71
N GLN A 73 1.04 -13.07 6.66
CA GLN A 73 1.69 -14.34 6.36
C GLN A 73 0.90 -15.18 5.35
N ASN A 74 1.60 -15.75 4.37
CA ASN A 74 1.06 -16.65 3.38
C ASN A 74 1.57 -18.09 3.57
N ASN A 75 1.01 -18.76 4.58
CA ASN A 75 1.33 -20.15 4.92
C ASN A 75 0.38 -21.16 4.25
N GLY A 76 -0.26 -20.80 3.14
CA GLY A 76 -1.22 -21.64 2.45
C GLY A 76 -0.59 -22.76 1.62
N ILE A 77 -1.41 -23.71 1.19
CA ILE A 77 -1.04 -24.75 0.23
C ILE A 77 -1.32 -24.23 -1.19
N THR A 78 -0.38 -24.40 -2.10
CA THR A 78 -0.58 -24.06 -3.51
C THR A 78 -1.57 -25.01 -4.18
N LYS A 79 -2.13 -24.61 -5.32
CA LYS A 79 -2.98 -25.51 -6.13
C LYS A 79 -2.30 -26.83 -6.53
N THR A 80 -0.97 -26.87 -6.51
CA THR A 80 -0.14 -28.05 -6.80
C THR A 80 0.25 -28.86 -5.54
N GLY A 81 -0.37 -28.56 -4.38
CA GLY A 81 -0.10 -29.28 -3.12
C GLY A 81 1.18 -28.84 -2.38
N LYS A 82 1.93 -27.87 -2.89
CA LYS A 82 3.15 -27.38 -2.26
C LYS A 82 2.84 -26.43 -1.10
N THR A 83 3.37 -26.69 0.08
CA THR A 83 3.26 -25.77 1.23
C THR A 83 4.09 -24.51 0.98
N ARG A 84 3.48 -23.34 1.14
CA ARG A 84 4.18 -22.05 1.15
C ARG A 84 4.69 -21.78 2.55
N LYS A 85 5.93 -21.29 2.63
CA LYS A 85 6.51 -20.77 3.86
C LYS A 85 6.54 -19.23 3.75
N SER A 86 5.92 -18.54 4.70
CA SER A 86 5.97 -17.08 4.79
C SER A 86 7.42 -16.57 4.93
N ALA A 87 7.72 -15.46 4.30
CA ALA A 87 8.96 -14.72 4.52
C ALA A 87 8.92 -13.85 5.79
N ILE A 88 7.74 -13.72 6.42
CA ILE A 88 7.55 -12.99 7.68
C ILE A 88 7.77 -13.94 8.85
N ASP A 89 8.75 -13.61 9.67
CA ASP A 89 9.17 -14.39 10.84
C ASP A 89 8.38 -14.01 12.11
N GLU A 90 8.53 -14.84 13.17
CA GLU A 90 7.89 -14.62 14.46
C GLU A 90 8.35 -13.33 15.14
N ARG A 91 9.58 -12.84 14.88
CA ARG A 91 10.04 -11.57 15.43
C ARG A 91 9.17 -10.42 14.98
N THR A 92 8.65 -10.50 13.74
CA THR A 92 7.72 -9.51 13.19
C THR A 92 6.32 -9.68 13.77
N THR A 93 5.78 -10.92 13.76
CA THR A 93 4.38 -11.18 14.13
C THR A 93 4.07 -11.01 15.61
N ARG A 94 5.04 -11.32 16.51
CA ARG A 94 4.88 -11.14 17.95
C ARG A 94 4.82 -9.67 18.40
N HIS A 95 5.24 -8.74 17.53
CA HIS A 95 5.25 -7.32 17.86
C HIS A 95 3.82 -6.75 17.85
N PRO A 96 3.36 -6.05 18.92
CA PRO A 96 2.00 -5.50 18.97
C PRO A 96 1.63 -4.64 17.76
N GLY A 97 2.59 -3.92 17.19
CA GLY A 97 2.40 -3.11 15.99
C GLY A 97 2.01 -3.91 14.75
N TYR A 98 2.32 -5.22 14.70
CA TYR A 98 1.92 -6.06 13.59
C TYR A 98 0.39 -6.20 13.52
N GLY A 99 -0.25 -6.55 14.64
CA GLY A 99 -1.71 -6.65 14.72
C GLY A 99 -2.41 -5.34 14.38
N ILE A 100 -1.88 -4.21 14.88
CA ILE A 100 -2.39 -2.87 14.56
C ILE A 100 -2.30 -2.60 13.05
N SER A 101 -1.16 -2.90 12.43
CA SER A 101 -0.98 -2.71 10.98
C SER A 101 -1.95 -3.55 10.16
N GLN A 102 -2.20 -4.79 10.57
CA GLN A 102 -3.13 -5.68 9.88
C GLN A 102 -4.59 -5.19 9.99
N SER A 103 -5.02 -4.72 11.17
CA SER A 103 -6.38 -4.18 11.35
C SER A 103 -6.60 -2.88 10.56
N ARG A 104 -5.58 -2.03 10.47
CA ARG A 104 -5.67 -0.74 9.77
C ARG A 104 -5.52 -0.84 8.25
N ARG A 105 -4.98 -1.92 7.73
CA ARG A 105 -4.74 -2.14 6.30
C ARG A 105 -5.99 -1.93 5.44
N ALA A 106 -7.15 -2.38 5.89
CA ALA A 106 -8.41 -2.23 5.18
C ALA A 106 -8.80 -0.75 4.90
N MET A 107 -8.24 0.21 5.64
CA MET A 107 -8.49 1.63 5.40
C MET A 107 -8.04 2.08 4.00
N THR A 108 -7.05 1.40 3.38
CA THR A 108 -6.61 1.72 2.01
C THR A 108 -7.74 1.52 0.99
N GLU A 109 -8.65 0.59 1.24
CA GLU A 109 -9.82 0.36 0.38
C GLU A 109 -10.75 1.57 0.34
N CYS A 110 -10.81 2.37 1.43
CA CYS A 110 -11.63 3.56 1.50
C CYS A 110 -11.25 4.60 0.44
N ILE A 111 -9.96 4.76 0.12
CA ILE A 111 -9.51 5.68 -0.94
C ILE A 111 -10.08 5.25 -2.29
N PHE A 112 -9.92 3.96 -2.62
CA PHE A 112 -10.39 3.43 -3.90
C PHE A 112 -11.93 3.40 -3.97
N GLY A 113 -12.60 3.07 -2.85
CA GLY A 113 -14.06 3.14 -2.74
C GLY A 113 -14.57 4.56 -3.00
N TRP A 114 -14.01 5.54 -2.32
CA TRP A 114 -14.35 6.94 -2.51
C TRP A 114 -14.05 7.42 -3.93
N GLY A 115 -12.88 7.11 -4.46
CA GLY A 115 -12.50 7.52 -5.81
C GLY A 115 -13.36 6.90 -6.92
N LYS A 116 -13.93 5.70 -6.68
CA LYS A 116 -14.89 5.07 -7.60
C LYS A 116 -16.30 5.68 -7.50
N GLN A 117 -16.73 6.13 -6.33
CA GLN A 117 -18.07 6.68 -6.11
C GLN A 117 -18.14 8.17 -6.42
N HIS A 118 -17.17 8.95 -5.97
CA HIS A 118 -17.19 10.41 -6.01
C HIS A 118 -16.14 11.01 -6.95
N GLY A 119 -15.13 10.23 -7.33
CA GLY A 119 -14.07 10.63 -8.25
C GLY A 119 -14.20 9.98 -9.64
N THR A 120 -13.07 9.91 -10.32
CA THR A 120 -12.95 9.40 -11.70
C THR A 120 -12.39 7.98 -11.79
N MET A 121 -12.08 7.33 -10.65
CA MET A 121 -11.38 6.03 -10.62
C MET A 121 -12.21 4.85 -11.12
N ARG A 122 -13.53 5.00 -11.28
CA ARG A 122 -14.39 3.90 -11.75
C ARG A 122 -14.09 3.49 -13.18
N LYS A 123 -13.82 4.48 -14.05
CA LYS A 123 -13.46 4.26 -15.46
C LYS A 123 -12.60 5.43 -15.91
N THR A 124 -11.35 5.16 -16.31
CA THR A 124 -10.51 6.22 -16.86
C THR A 124 -11.05 6.73 -18.18
N LYS A 125 -11.04 8.04 -18.36
CA LYS A 125 -11.39 8.74 -19.61
C LYS A 125 -10.14 9.15 -20.40
N HIS A 126 -8.95 8.92 -19.83
CA HIS A 126 -7.67 9.36 -20.37
C HIS A 126 -6.92 8.22 -21.05
N ARG A 127 -6.16 8.55 -22.10
CA ARG A 127 -5.21 7.66 -22.77
C ARG A 127 -3.78 8.09 -22.44
N GLY A 128 -2.90 7.10 -22.27
CA GLY A 128 -1.51 7.30 -21.89
C GLY A 128 -1.30 7.41 -20.38
N ILE A 129 -0.22 6.76 -19.92
CA ILE A 129 0.06 6.56 -18.49
C ILE A 129 0.18 7.88 -17.73
N ALA A 130 0.79 8.91 -18.34
CA ALA A 130 0.98 10.22 -17.71
C ALA A 130 -0.34 10.91 -17.37
N ARG A 131 -1.32 10.91 -18.30
CA ARG A 131 -2.64 11.52 -18.07
C ARG A 131 -3.45 10.72 -17.05
N VAL A 132 -3.39 9.39 -17.11
CA VAL A 132 -4.05 8.53 -16.13
C VAL A 132 -3.42 8.71 -14.73
N ALA A 133 -2.10 8.88 -14.65
CA ALA A 133 -1.42 9.16 -13.39
C ALA A 133 -1.81 10.53 -12.82
N ALA A 134 -1.90 11.57 -13.64
CA ALA A 134 -2.36 12.89 -13.21
C ALA A 134 -3.79 12.84 -12.64
N ASP A 135 -4.73 12.21 -13.36
CA ASP A 135 -6.11 12.02 -12.90
C ASP A 135 -6.17 11.21 -11.59
N PHE A 136 -5.39 10.13 -11.48
CA PHE A 136 -5.30 9.35 -10.26
C PHE A 136 -4.78 10.17 -9.08
N MET A 137 -3.74 10.97 -9.26
CA MET A 137 -3.19 11.85 -8.22
C MET A 137 -4.19 12.92 -7.79
N LEU A 138 -4.95 13.51 -8.72
CA LEU A 138 -6.02 14.46 -8.39
C LEU A 138 -7.10 13.81 -7.51
N ASN A 139 -7.46 12.56 -7.75
CA ASN A 139 -8.39 11.83 -6.87
C ASN A 139 -7.83 11.65 -5.45
N LEU A 140 -6.53 11.33 -5.30
CA LEU A 140 -5.90 11.22 -3.97
C LEU A 140 -5.86 12.57 -3.24
N ILE A 141 -5.57 13.66 -3.95
CA ILE A 141 -5.59 15.01 -3.41
C ILE A 141 -7.00 15.39 -2.96
N ALA A 142 -8.01 15.17 -3.80
CA ALA A 142 -9.40 15.46 -3.48
C ALA A 142 -9.89 14.68 -2.26
N TYR A 143 -9.52 13.39 -2.16
CA TYR A 143 -9.80 12.57 -0.98
C TYR A 143 -9.22 13.18 0.30
N ASN A 144 -7.96 13.60 0.26
CA ASN A 144 -7.30 14.23 1.41
C ASN A 144 -7.94 15.58 1.76
N LEU A 145 -8.27 16.42 0.77
CA LEU A 145 -8.90 17.72 1.00
C LEU A 145 -10.27 17.61 1.70
N ILE A 146 -11.02 16.55 1.44
CA ILE A 146 -12.29 16.29 2.12
C ILE A 146 -12.07 15.68 3.52
N ARG A 147 -11.02 14.88 3.69
CA ARG A 147 -10.76 14.19 4.95
C ARG A 147 -10.11 15.07 6.00
N ILE A 148 -9.13 15.92 5.61
CA ILE A 148 -8.38 16.78 6.54
C ILE A 148 -9.29 17.67 7.38
N PRO A 149 -10.26 18.43 6.85
CA PRO A 149 -11.15 19.26 7.66
C PRO A 149 -11.94 18.46 8.69
N LYS A 150 -12.37 17.24 8.35
CA LYS A 150 -13.11 16.36 9.27
C LYS A 150 -12.22 15.89 10.43
N LEU A 151 -10.92 15.69 10.19
CA LEU A 151 -9.96 15.33 11.23
C LEU A 151 -9.58 16.50 12.13
N MET A 152 -9.67 17.73 11.63
CA MET A 152 -9.41 18.95 12.41
C MET A 152 -10.61 19.35 13.28
N ALA A 153 -11.81 18.88 12.93
CA ALA A 153 -13.05 19.18 13.67
C ALA A 153 -13.39 18.10 14.72
N ALA A 154 -12.63 17.00 14.79
CA ALA A 154 -12.83 15.90 15.74
C ALA A 154 -11.89 16.03 16.94
#